data_6b3f9970d0b56b177021770cfc185dbe
#
_entry.id   6b3f9970d0b56b177021770cfc185dbe
#
_cell.length_a   1.000
_cell.length_b   1.000
_cell.length_c   1.000
_cell.angle_alpha   90.00
_cell.angle_beta   90.00
_cell.angle_gamma   90.00
#
_symmetry.space_group_name_H-M   'P 1'
#
loop_
_entity.id
_entity.type
_entity.pdbx_description
1 polymer ?
#
loop_
_entity_poly.entity_id
_entity_poly.type
_entity_poly.pdbx_seq_one_letter_code
_entity_poly.pdbx_strand_id
1 'polypeptide(L)'
;MYYTRENHKRFLDKELTAISESYLKLLNTKAISLLASNDVYVTQYVKLDLKKNDIGADRNVLGSGQLMLRFKKDKGIPRKNEYFTAVILEKDMCLPKNWGDTTWGKLRSHQVEFSEVHCVWQGKTDDNGFLLCGFSGISLEMSQYLIDNRLEGCVIILGPQEPPMEYYQNLITVISNTSPDYPAKEILDFDKRNIVWNPERINSNSSQVDKIVAFLNSNNELVFQGPPGTGKTHLMAAIVARLITENKSVLVTALTNRALIELAQKDSLKEFLIQKKVKKTNVSADELISCKNICPVESKQITCMPGSVTLSTFYNASGWAKICYEEQPFDYVIMDEASQALFGMIAACKNLGKRIIWIGDQNQMQPIILLSEETLVRNDYGMLANGFQTLCDKFDFKSYILTESHRLLPNAASLTSLFYHTPIKSVADFEYQIDVNKLTFATQNGGCSLIFTEMPIGEKADRSCCSYAIDIIAEILSCHPKIYISVLSKFRTTVRMLQNCFVSRFGGLNNVLIDTVERVQGMTCDICLYYIPNTMMSMSLEKSLFNVATS
;
A
#
# COMPACT_ATOMS: atom_id res chain seq x y z
N MET A 1 -20.53 -26.72 -11.23
CA MET A 1 -19.63 -27.01 -10.09
C MET A 1 -19.55 -25.73 -9.26
N TYR A 2 -19.78 -25.80 -7.96
CA TYR A 2 -19.87 -24.63 -7.09
C TYR A 2 -18.66 -24.53 -6.18
N TYR A 3 -18.24 -23.30 -5.86
CA TYR A 3 -17.49 -23.00 -4.68
C TYR A 3 -18.43 -22.90 -3.50
N THR A 4 -18.02 -23.46 -2.38
CA THR A 4 -18.76 -23.43 -1.13
C THR A 4 -17.96 -22.71 -0.06
N ARG A 5 -18.63 -22.29 1.01
CA ARG A 5 -17.98 -21.69 2.19
C ARG A 5 -16.90 -22.58 2.79
N GLU A 6 -17.03 -23.91 2.69
CA GLU A 6 -16.01 -24.84 3.14
C GLU A 6 -14.70 -24.72 2.34
N ASN A 7 -14.77 -24.45 1.03
CA ASN A 7 -13.58 -24.20 0.21
C ASN A 7 -12.87 -22.91 0.66
N HIS A 8 -13.64 -21.84 0.89
CA HIS A 8 -13.10 -20.57 1.38
C HIS A 8 -12.43 -20.75 2.75
N LYS A 9 -13.11 -21.43 3.68
CA LYS A 9 -12.57 -21.69 5.01
C LYS A 9 -11.25 -22.46 4.93
N ARG A 10 -11.21 -23.56 4.17
CA ARG A 10 -9.99 -24.35 3.99
C ARG A 10 -8.82 -23.54 3.38
N PHE A 11 -9.12 -22.65 2.45
CA PHE A 11 -8.12 -21.75 1.90
C PHE A 11 -7.53 -20.83 2.97
N LEU A 12 -8.42 -20.13 3.70
CA LEU A 12 -7.99 -19.17 4.74
C LEU A 12 -7.29 -19.87 5.92
N ASP A 13 -7.75 -21.05 6.33
CA ASP A 13 -7.10 -21.84 7.38
C ASP A 13 -5.67 -22.25 6.98
N LYS A 14 -5.48 -22.68 5.73
CA LYS A 14 -4.13 -23.01 5.21
C LYS A 14 -3.22 -21.79 5.14
N GLU A 15 -3.73 -20.66 4.63
CA GLU A 15 -2.97 -19.42 4.55
C GLU A 15 -2.60 -18.92 5.95
N LEU A 16 -3.54 -18.89 6.89
CA LEU A 16 -3.32 -18.53 8.29
C LEU A 16 -2.28 -19.44 8.95
N THR A 17 -2.33 -20.75 8.66
CA THR A 17 -1.34 -21.72 9.17
C THR A 17 0.06 -21.36 8.63
N ALA A 18 0.20 -21.14 7.33
CA ALA A 18 1.48 -20.78 6.71
C ALA A 18 2.05 -19.46 7.29
N ILE A 19 1.19 -18.46 7.49
CA ILE A 19 1.54 -17.19 8.11
C ILE A 19 2.01 -17.41 9.56
N SER A 20 1.25 -18.17 10.33
CA SER A 20 1.54 -18.45 11.74
C SER A 20 2.86 -19.21 11.91
N GLU A 21 3.13 -20.22 11.10
CA GLU A 21 4.39 -20.97 11.12
C GLU A 21 5.59 -20.07 10.76
N SER A 22 5.44 -19.23 9.74
CA SER A 22 6.48 -18.26 9.35
C SER A 22 6.77 -17.27 10.47
N TYR A 23 5.73 -16.75 11.12
CA TYR A 23 5.86 -15.79 12.22
C TYR A 23 6.43 -16.43 13.49
N LEU A 24 6.02 -17.64 13.84
CA LEU A 24 6.59 -18.38 14.96
C LEU A 24 8.08 -18.66 14.76
N LYS A 25 8.50 -18.97 13.54
CA LYS A 25 9.93 -19.11 13.22
C LYS A 25 10.69 -17.81 13.46
N LEU A 26 10.12 -16.67 13.06
CA LEU A 26 10.67 -15.34 13.32
C LEU A 26 10.77 -15.04 14.82
N LEU A 27 9.68 -15.28 15.58
CA LEU A 27 9.64 -15.06 17.04
C LEU A 27 10.66 -15.89 17.79
N ASN A 28 10.97 -17.09 17.30
CA ASN A 28 11.97 -17.99 17.89
C ASN A 28 13.41 -17.70 17.43
N THR A 29 13.62 -16.76 16.51
CA THR A 29 14.95 -16.35 16.07
C THR A 29 15.60 -15.47 17.14
N LYS A 30 16.91 -15.68 17.42
CA LYS A 30 17.66 -14.85 18.37
C LYS A 30 17.67 -13.39 17.92
N ALA A 31 17.34 -12.46 18.81
CA ALA A 31 17.29 -11.03 18.52
C ALA A 31 18.65 -10.50 18.01
N ILE A 32 19.76 -11.01 18.55
CA ILE A 32 21.12 -10.70 18.10
C ILE A 32 21.37 -11.14 16.64
N SER A 33 20.80 -12.25 16.20
CA SER A 33 20.92 -12.70 14.81
C SER A 33 20.16 -11.79 13.85
N LEU A 34 18.96 -11.34 14.25
CA LEU A 34 18.17 -10.37 13.47
C LEU A 34 18.86 -9.01 13.40
N LEU A 35 19.54 -8.59 14.47
CA LEU A 35 20.36 -7.38 14.46
C LEU A 35 21.55 -7.51 13.49
N ALA A 36 22.21 -8.66 13.47
CA ALA A 36 23.35 -8.92 12.58
C ALA A 36 22.93 -9.00 11.10
N SER A 37 21.71 -9.46 10.80
CA SER A 37 21.15 -9.52 9.43
C SER A 37 20.50 -8.21 8.95
N ASN A 38 20.46 -7.18 9.81
CA ASN A 38 19.71 -5.93 9.58
C ASN A 38 18.18 -6.12 9.39
N ASP A 39 17.61 -7.13 10.02
CA ASP A 39 16.15 -7.29 10.16
C ASP A 39 15.64 -6.57 11.43
N VAL A 40 16.55 -6.25 12.36
CA VAL A 40 16.31 -5.43 13.56
C VAL A 40 17.34 -4.30 13.61
N TYR A 41 16.92 -3.12 14.00
CA TYR A 41 17.79 -1.95 14.18
C TYR A 41 17.66 -1.40 15.59
N VAL A 42 18.78 -0.97 16.16
CA VAL A 42 18.84 -0.23 17.43
C VAL A 42 19.10 1.23 17.12
N THR A 43 18.18 2.08 17.47
CA THR A 43 18.17 3.48 17.09
C THR A 43 17.98 4.39 18.29
N GLN A 44 18.10 5.70 18.07
CA GLN A 44 17.83 6.70 19.10
C GLN A 44 16.76 7.68 18.61
N TYR A 45 15.76 7.91 19.44
CA TYR A 45 14.76 8.95 19.21
C TYR A 45 15.37 10.34 19.26
N VAL A 46 15.07 11.16 18.28
CA VAL A 46 15.48 12.56 18.21
C VAL A 46 14.24 13.44 18.19
N LYS A 47 14.10 14.25 19.24
CA LYS A 47 13.10 15.32 19.25
C LYS A 47 13.63 16.46 18.38
N LEU A 48 12.96 16.76 17.29
CA LEU A 48 13.34 17.88 16.45
C LEU A 48 12.85 19.19 17.06
N ASP A 49 13.79 20.03 17.44
CA ASP A 49 13.51 21.44 17.75
C ASP A 49 13.50 22.21 16.42
N LEU A 50 12.32 22.65 16.00
CA LEU A 50 12.11 23.40 14.74
C LEU A 50 12.94 24.70 14.63
N LYS A 51 13.56 25.13 15.72
CA LYS A 51 14.38 26.35 15.78
C LYS A 51 15.86 26.13 15.47
N LYS A 52 16.36 24.90 15.41
CA LYS A 52 17.76 24.61 15.10
C LYS A 52 17.92 24.24 13.62
N ASN A 53 18.56 25.14 12.87
CA ASN A 53 18.81 25.05 11.41
C ASN A 53 19.91 24.03 11.01
N ASP A 54 20.39 23.17 11.90
CA ASP A 54 21.65 22.43 11.70
C ASP A 54 21.51 21.04 11.06
N ILE A 55 20.30 20.63 10.75
CA ILE A 55 20.09 19.36 10.05
C ILE A 55 19.60 19.71 8.67
N GLY A 56 20.38 19.46 7.62
CA GLY A 56 20.03 19.74 6.22
C GLY A 56 18.77 18.99 5.72
N ALA A 57 17.76 18.94 6.57
CA ALA A 57 16.45 18.37 6.35
C ALA A 57 15.54 19.44 5.73
N ASP A 58 14.78 19.05 4.75
CA ASP A 58 13.74 19.88 4.17
C ASP A 58 12.77 20.32 5.28
N ARG A 59 12.51 21.62 5.43
CA ARG A 59 11.60 22.19 6.44
C ARG A 59 10.20 21.55 6.41
N ASN A 60 9.79 21.01 5.26
CA ASN A 60 8.53 20.31 5.08
C ASN A 60 8.47 18.96 5.82
N VAL A 61 9.61 18.34 6.12
CA VAL A 61 9.70 17.07 6.84
C VAL A 61 9.70 17.29 8.36
N LEU A 62 10.32 18.38 8.82
CA LEU A 62 10.55 18.66 10.25
C LEU A 62 9.28 19.01 11.05
N GLY A 63 8.20 19.41 10.41
CA GLY A 63 6.92 19.73 11.04
C GLY A 63 5.82 18.70 10.83
N SER A 64 6.16 17.51 10.33
CA SER A 64 5.21 16.55 9.78
C SER A 64 4.65 15.53 10.77
N GLY A 65 5.03 15.56 12.05
CA GLY A 65 4.61 14.55 13.04
C GLY A 65 5.28 13.19 12.86
N GLN A 66 6.33 13.10 12.05
CA GLN A 66 7.07 11.86 11.82
C GLN A 66 7.94 11.49 13.03
N LEU A 67 8.12 10.19 13.24
CA LEU A 67 9.09 9.67 14.21
C LEU A 67 10.50 9.81 13.63
N MET A 68 11.34 10.62 14.26
CA MET A 68 12.72 10.86 13.83
C MET A 68 13.68 9.97 14.62
N LEU A 69 14.43 9.15 13.90
CA LEU A 69 15.36 8.19 14.48
C LEU A 69 16.78 8.38 13.93
N ARG A 70 17.76 8.29 14.82
CA ARG A 70 19.18 8.41 14.51
C ARG A 70 19.83 7.03 14.39
N PHE A 71 20.47 6.79 13.26
CA PHE A 71 21.16 5.54 12.92
C PHE A 71 22.66 5.76 12.83
N LYS A 72 23.42 4.74 13.21
CA LYS A 72 24.85 4.69 12.96
C LYS A 72 25.09 3.96 11.65
N LYS A 73 25.72 4.60 10.67
CA LYS A 73 25.84 4.09 9.28
C LYS A 73 26.49 2.71 9.20
N ASP A 74 27.48 2.43 10.03
CA ASP A 74 28.19 1.15 10.10
C ASP A 74 27.34 -0.02 10.65
N LYS A 75 26.18 0.30 11.28
CA LYS A 75 25.23 -0.68 11.83
C LYS A 75 24.05 -0.97 10.91
N GLY A 76 24.10 -0.48 9.69
CA GLY A 76 23.00 -0.59 8.74
C GLY A 76 21.97 0.55 8.85
N ILE A 77 21.27 0.81 7.75
CA ILE A 77 20.28 1.86 7.62
C ILE A 77 19.02 1.23 7.03
N PRO A 78 17.81 1.53 7.59
CA PRO A 78 16.55 1.06 7.02
C PRO A 78 16.37 1.64 5.62
N ARG A 79 15.69 0.92 4.76
CA ARG A 79 15.39 1.40 3.41
C ARG A 79 14.19 2.33 3.44
N LYS A 80 14.16 3.23 2.48
CA LYS A 80 12.96 4.02 2.22
C LYS A 80 11.80 3.09 1.84
N ASN A 81 10.60 3.38 2.34
CA ASN A 81 9.39 2.54 2.24
C ASN A 81 9.48 1.17 2.93
N GLU A 82 10.47 0.93 3.76
CA GLU A 82 10.52 -0.28 4.58
C GLU A 82 9.66 -0.12 5.84
N TYR A 83 8.88 -1.14 6.14
CA TYR A 83 7.92 -1.17 7.25
C TYR A 83 8.50 -1.90 8.44
N PHE A 84 8.24 -1.36 9.63
CA PHE A 84 8.75 -1.87 10.90
C PHE A 84 7.69 -1.75 12.00
N THR A 85 7.87 -2.56 13.04
CA THR A 85 7.33 -2.24 14.36
C THR A 85 8.42 -1.49 15.14
N ALA A 86 8.15 -0.24 15.50
CA ALA A 86 8.98 0.55 16.42
C ALA A 86 8.58 0.19 17.85
N VAL A 87 9.54 -0.18 18.69
CA VAL A 87 9.30 -0.68 20.04
C VAL A 87 10.16 0.08 21.05
N ILE A 88 9.55 0.53 22.15
CA ILE A 88 10.24 1.00 23.35
C ILE A 88 10.26 -0.16 24.34
N LEU A 89 11.43 -0.58 24.76
CA LEU A 89 11.62 -1.67 25.70
C LEU A 89 11.87 -1.14 27.13
N GLU A 90 11.64 -2.00 28.11
CA GLU A 90 12.08 -1.77 29.50
C GLU A 90 13.58 -1.42 29.56
N LYS A 91 13.99 -0.61 30.54
CA LYS A 91 15.37 -0.11 30.66
C LYS A 91 16.43 -1.20 30.59
N ASP A 92 16.16 -2.33 31.21
CA ASP A 92 17.12 -3.42 31.31
C ASP A 92 17.31 -4.17 29.98
N MET A 93 16.35 -4.06 29.07
CA MET A 93 16.34 -4.74 27.77
C MET A 93 16.58 -3.82 26.56
N CYS A 94 16.75 -2.51 26.79
CA CYS A 94 16.90 -1.55 25.69
C CYS A 94 18.23 -1.66 24.90
N LEU A 95 19.26 -2.31 25.47
CA LEU A 95 20.58 -2.40 24.83
C LEU A 95 20.92 -3.84 24.42
N PRO A 96 21.48 -4.06 23.20
CA PRO A 96 21.81 -5.39 22.69
C PRO A 96 22.73 -6.22 23.60
N LYS A 97 23.62 -5.59 24.37
CA LYS A 97 24.49 -6.29 25.32
C LYS A 97 23.74 -7.08 26.39
N ASN A 98 22.48 -6.72 26.64
CA ASN A 98 21.63 -7.35 27.65
C ASN A 98 20.76 -8.47 27.04
N TRP A 99 20.75 -8.65 25.70
CA TRP A 99 19.86 -9.59 25.05
C TRP A 99 20.31 -11.05 25.18
N GLY A 100 21.64 -11.33 25.21
CA GLY A 100 22.16 -12.69 25.29
C GLY A 100 21.55 -13.62 24.23
N ASP A 101 20.98 -14.72 24.68
CA ASP A 101 20.27 -15.70 23.83
C ASP A 101 18.77 -15.43 23.66
N THR A 102 18.31 -14.25 24.06
CA THR A 102 16.88 -13.86 24.00
C THR A 102 16.38 -13.91 22.55
N THR A 103 15.24 -14.57 22.34
CA THR A 103 14.57 -14.60 21.03
C THR A 103 13.81 -13.28 20.80
N TRP A 104 13.47 -13.01 19.54
CA TRP A 104 12.69 -11.82 19.19
C TRP A 104 11.33 -11.76 19.93
N GLY A 105 10.61 -12.87 20.00
CA GLY A 105 9.33 -12.94 20.73
C GLY A 105 9.49 -12.64 22.22
N LYS A 106 10.54 -13.19 22.85
CA LYS A 106 10.83 -12.89 24.25
C LYS A 106 11.30 -11.45 24.47
N LEU A 107 12.04 -10.87 23.52
CA LEU A 107 12.40 -9.45 23.58
C LEU A 107 11.16 -8.56 23.48
N ARG A 108 10.22 -8.89 22.57
CA ARG A 108 8.95 -8.18 22.43
C ARG A 108 8.06 -8.25 23.67
N SER A 109 8.15 -9.27 24.51
CA SER A 109 7.37 -9.33 25.76
C SER A 109 7.80 -8.30 26.81
N HIS A 110 8.96 -7.65 26.64
CA HIS A 110 9.44 -6.53 27.46
C HIS A 110 9.11 -5.15 26.85
N GLN A 111 8.18 -5.09 25.88
CA GLN A 111 7.77 -3.81 25.29
C GLN A 111 6.90 -3.00 26.25
N VAL A 112 7.21 -1.72 26.34
CA VAL A 112 6.43 -0.73 27.10
C VAL A 112 5.44 -0.02 26.19
N GLU A 113 5.88 0.31 24.96
CA GLU A 113 5.09 0.99 23.94
C GLU A 113 5.55 0.56 22.56
N PHE A 114 4.65 0.58 21.59
CA PHE A 114 4.99 0.23 20.20
C PHE A 114 4.10 0.93 19.18
N SER A 115 4.59 1.00 17.94
CA SER A 115 3.83 1.50 16.80
C SER A 115 4.32 0.87 15.51
N GLU A 116 3.43 0.69 14.55
CA GLU A 116 3.81 0.34 13.19
C GLU A 116 4.21 1.59 12.43
N VAL A 117 5.40 1.56 11.83
CA VAL A 117 5.97 2.70 11.14
C VAL A 117 6.63 2.29 9.82
N HIS A 118 6.79 3.22 8.90
CA HIS A 118 7.57 2.99 7.69
C HIS A 118 8.51 4.17 7.41
N CYS A 119 9.69 3.86 6.88
CA CYS A 119 10.70 4.87 6.57
C CYS A 119 10.30 5.69 5.34
N VAL A 120 10.11 7.00 5.50
CA VAL A 120 9.71 7.88 4.40
C VAL A 120 10.80 8.85 3.98
N TRP A 121 11.76 9.11 4.84
CA TRP A 121 12.81 10.09 4.61
C TRP A 121 14.14 9.63 5.18
N GLN A 122 15.24 9.98 4.49
CA GLN A 122 16.61 9.76 4.93
C GLN A 122 17.40 11.05 4.73
N GLY A 123 18.07 11.50 5.80
CA GLY A 123 18.97 12.64 5.78
C GLY A 123 20.34 12.32 5.19
N LYS A 124 21.24 13.26 5.28
CA LYS A 124 22.66 13.05 5.00
C LYS A 124 23.39 12.53 6.24
N THR A 125 24.45 11.77 6.02
CA THR A 125 25.34 11.32 7.09
C THR A 125 26.09 12.55 7.67
N ASP A 126 26.09 12.70 8.98
CA ASP A 126 26.89 13.71 9.67
C ASP A 126 28.38 13.32 9.77
N ASP A 127 29.23 14.25 10.23
CA ASP A 127 30.69 14.04 10.35
C ASP A 127 31.05 12.91 11.35
N ASN A 128 30.13 12.53 12.23
CA ASN A 128 30.29 11.45 13.21
C ASN A 128 29.78 10.10 12.67
N GLY A 129 29.36 10.02 11.41
CA GLY A 129 28.87 8.79 10.79
C GLY A 129 27.44 8.44 11.17
N PHE A 130 26.66 9.37 11.69
CA PHE A 130 25.24 9.17 11.97
C PHE A 130 24.36 9.73 10.87
N LEU A 131 23.21 9.09 10.68
CA LEU A 131 22.17 9.46 9.73
C LEU A 131 20.85 9.60 10.47
N LEU A 132 20.08 10.61 10.14
CA LEU A 132 18.72 10.79 10.63
C LEU A 132 17.75 10.24 9.60
N CYS A 133 16.76 9.45 10.06
CA CYS A 133 15.67 8.96 9.23
C CYS A 133 14.31 9.35 9.83
N GLY A 134 13.36 9.68 8.95
CA GLY A 134 11.98 9.98 9.32
C GLY A 134 11.06 8.82 8.99
N PHE A 135 10.18 8.50 9.95
CA PHE A 135 9.21 7.42 9.85
C PHE A 135 7.80 7.96 10.00
N SER A 136 6.93 7.55 9.10
CA SER A 136 5.49 7.83 9.09
C SER A 136 4.73 6.69 9.76
N GLY A 137 3.52 6.97 10.27
CA GLY A 137 2.64 5.96 10.84
C GLY A 137 2.72 5.83 12.35
N ILE A 138 3.50 6.67 13.05
CA ILE A 138 3.54 6.62 14.53
C ILE A 138 2.15 6.84 15.12
N SER A 139 1.72 5.93 16.00
CA SER A 139 0.44 6.03 16.70
C SER A 139 0.40 7.28 17.60
N LEU A 140 -0.81 7.76 17.87
CA LEU A 140 -0.99 8.91 18.77
C LEU A 140 -0.54 8.56 20.20
N GLU A 141 -0.78 7.34 20.63
CA GLU A 141 -0.41 6.81 21.94
C GLU A 141 1.12 6.85 22.11
N MET A 142 1.87 6.23 21.19
CA MET A 142 3.33 6.24 21.24
C MET A 142 3.90 7.67 21.11
N SER A 143 3.32 8.50 20.25
CA SER A 143 3.74 9.90 20.10
C SER A 143 3.56 10.67 21.40
N GLN A 144 2.40 10.52 22.06
CA GLN A 144 2.10 11.14 23.34
C GLN A 144 3.01 10.62 24.45
N TYR A 145 3.26 9.30 24.48
CA TYR A 145 4.17 8.67 25.44
C TYR A 145 5.59 9.25 25.36
N LEU A 146 6.13 9.44 24.15
CA LEU A 146 7.45 10.05 23.93
C LEU A 146 7.52 11.51 24.41
N ILE A 147 6.44 12.27 24.26
CA ILE A 147 6.33 13.68 24.68
C ILE A 147 6.24 13.78 26.20
N ASP A 148 5.31 13.04 26.81
CA ASP A 148 5.01 13.12 28.25
C ASP A 148 6.18 12.69 29.12
N ASN A 149 6.91 11.68 28.68
CA ASN A 149 8.07 11.15 29.40
C ASN A 149 9.38 11.84 29.03
N ARG A 150 9.38 12.86 28.16
CA ARG A 150 10.56 13.60 27.69
C ARG A 150 11.71 12.70 27.27
N LEU A 151 11.39 11.68 26.47
CA LEU A 151 12.30 10.59 26.13
C LEU A 151 13.27 10.90 24.98
N GLU A 152 13.72 12.15 24.84
CA GLU A 152 14.75 12.49 23.86
C GLU A 152 16.02 11.64 24.07
N GLY A 153 16.52 11.05 22.99
CA GLY A 153 17.69 10.14 23.03
C GLY A 153 17.39 8.75 23.56
N CYS A 154 16.13 8.42 23.88
CA CYS A 154 15.79 7.04 24.24
C CYS A 154 16.05 6.07 23.09
N VAL A 155 16.33 4.81 23.44
CA VAL A 155 16.53 3.75 22.47
C VAL A 155 15.17 3.27 21.96
N ILE A 156 15.02 3.26 20.65
CA ILE A 156 13.90 2.63 19.95
C ILE A 156 14.43 1.48 19.10
N ILE A 157 13.81 0.33 19.24
CA ILE A 157 14.11 -0.85 18.43
C ILE A 157 13.14 -0.89 17.25
N LEU A 158 13.68 -0.96 16.04
CA LEU A 158 12.87 -1.28 14.86
C LEU A 158 13.02 -2.76 14.55
N GLY A 159 11.92 -3.45 14.37
CA GLY A 159 11.92 -4.86 14.03
C GLY A 159 10.81 -5.24 13.05
N PRO A 160 10.75 -6.51 12.65
CA PRO A 160 9.75 -6.99 11.72
C PRO A 160 8.32 -6.76 12.22
N GLN A 161 7.41 -6.40 11.28
CA GLN A 161 6.00 -6.26 11.57
C GLN A 161 5.35 -7.59 11.94
N GLU A 162 4.31 -7.51 12.73
CA GLU A 162 3.41 -8.62 13.00
C GLU A 162 2.48 -8.83 11.79
N PRO A 163 2.35 -10.08 11.31
CA PRO A 163 1.45 -10.35 10.21
C PRO A 163 -0.02 -10.20 10.67
N PRO A 164 -0.95 -9.86 9.76
CA PRO A 164 -2.34 -9.56 10.10
C PRO A 164 -3.18 -10.84 10.36
N MET A 165 -2.79 -11.66 11.35
CA MET A 165 -3.47 -12.93 11.64
C MET A 165 -4.94 -12.72 12.03
N GLU A 166 -5.25 -11.66 12.77
CA GLU A 166 -6.63 -11.33 13.14
C GLU A 166 -7.53 -11.10 11.92
N TYR A 167 -6.99 -10.49 10.86
CA TYR A 167 -7.72 -10.31 9.61
C TYR A 167 -8.22 -11.65 9.03
N TYR A 168 -7.36 -12.66 8.96
CA TYR A 168 -7.74 -13.98 8.48
C TYR A 168 -8.75 -14.65 9.38
N GLN A 169 -8.60 -14.56 10.71
CA GLN A 169 -9.55 -15.07 11.69
C GLN A 169 -10.92 -14.39 11.56
N ASN A 170 -10.95 -13.08 11.34
CA ASN A 170 -12.19 -12.35 11.09
C ASN A 170 -12.88 -12.86 9.81
N LEU A 171 -12.14 -13.04 8.72
CA LEU A 171 -12.68 -13.57 7.46
C LEU A 171 -13.20 -15.01 7.63
N ILE A 172 -12.49 -15.89 8.35
CA ILE A 172 -12.94 -17.23 8.66
C ILE A 172 -14.28 -17.18 9.42
N THR A 173 -14.42 -16.26 10.38
CA THR A 173 -15.67 -16.06 11.12
C THR A 173 -16.79 -15.59 10.21
N VAL A 174 -16.55 -14.61 9.36
CA VAL A 174 -17.50 -14.12 8.34
C VAL A 174 -18.00 -15.26 7.46
N ILE A 175 -17.08 -16.08 6.94
CA ILE A 175 -17.40 -17.17 6.02
C ILE A 175 -18.15 -18.30 6.72
N SER A 176 -17.85 -18.55 8.00
CA SER A 176 -18.45 -19.63 8.77
C SER A 176 -19.88 -19.35 9.22
N ASN A 177 -20.37 -18.12 9.08
CA ASN A 177 -21.74 -17.78 9.46
C ASN A 177 -22.76 -18.41 8.50
N THR A 178 -23.68 -19.20 9.05
CA THR A 178 -24.69 -19.96 8.30
C THR A 178 -26.10 -19.37 8.39
N SER A 179 -26.26 -18.18 8.97
CA SER A 179 -27.57 -17.51 9.06
C SER A 179 -28.22 -17.40 7.68
N PRO A 180 -29.52 -17.69 7.52
CA PRO A 180 -30.21 -17.64 6.23
C PRO A 180 -30.22 -16.22 5.62
N ASP A 181 -30.29 -15.19 6.46
CA ASP A 181 -30.36 -13.78 6.04
C ASP A 181 -28.99 -13.08 6.03
N TYR A 182 -27.93 -13.86 5.94
CA TYR A 182 -26.57 -13.35 5.98
C TYR A 182 -26.17 -12.68 4.65
N PRO A 183 -25.93 -11.36 4.60
CA PRO A 183 -25.75 -10.65 3.33
C PRO A 183 -24.58 -11.14 2.48
N ALA A 184 -23.45 -11.49 3.10
CA ALA A 184 -22.29 -12.02 2.38
C ALA A 184 -22.56 -13.38 1.70
N LYS A 185 -23.62 -14.08 2.09
CA LYS A 185 -24.01 -15.38 1.51
C LYS A 185 -24.24 -15.29 -0.01
N GLU A 186 -24.78 -14.17 -0.48
CA GLU A 186 -25.12 -13.98 -1.90
C GLU A 186 -23.93 -14.22 -2.83
N ILE A 187 -22.71 -13.93 -2.36
CA ILE A 187 -21.50 -14.07 -3.16
C ILE A 187 -20.52 -15.13 -2.65
N LEU A 188 -20.70 -15.67 -1.43
CA LEU A 188 -19.81 -16.70 -0.86
C LEU A 188 -19.98 -18.06 -1.52
N ASP A 189 -21.21 -18.40 -1.93
CA ASP A 189 -21.52 -19.64 -2.63
C ASP A 189 -21.79 -19.32 -4.11
N PHE A 190 -20.88 -19.64 -5.02
CA PHE A 190 -21.00 -19.24 -6.43
C PHE A 190 -20.64 -20.33 -7.42
N ASP A 191 -21.19 -20.23 -8.64
CA ASP A 191 -20.88 -21.13 -9.75
C ASP A 191 -19.49 -20.84 -10.31
N LYS A 192 -18.73 -21.89 -10.57
CA LYS A 192 -17.39 -21.79 -11.19
C LYS A 192 -17.38 -21.35 -12.65
N ARG A 193 -18.54 -21.32 -13.31
CA ARG A 193 -18.62 -20.89 -14.71
C ARG A 193 -18.29 -19.42 -14.83
N ASN A 194 -17.47 -19.08 -15.83
CA ASN A 194 -17.18 -17.68 -16.16
C ASN A 194 -18.38 -17.06 -16.87
N ILE A 195 -18.60 -15.80 -16.56
CA ILE A 195 -19.45 -14.92 -17.36
C ILE A 195 -18.59 -14.10 -18.32
N VAL A 196 -19.22 -13.51 -19.32
CA VAL A 196 -18.56 -12.53 -20.18
C VAL A 196 -18.65 -11.16 -19.50
N TRP A 197 -17.56 -10.75 -18.86
CA TRP A 197 -17.51 -9.44 -18.24
C TRP A 197 -17.41 -8.33 -19.29
N ASN A 198 -18.40 -7.44 -19.32
CA ASN A 198 -18.52 -6.38 -20.31
C ASN A 198 -18.87 -5.03 -19.65
N PRO A 199 -17.88 -4.32 -19.07
CA PRO A 199 -18.11 -3.08 -18.37
C PRO A 199 -18.47 -1.93 -19.32
N GLU A 200 -19.39 -1.07 -18.91
CA GLU A 200 -19.71 0.16 -19.61
C GLU A 200 -18.55 1.17 -19.47
N ARG A 201 -18.17 1.81 -20.57
CA ARG A 201 -17.10 2.81 -20.58
C ARG A 201 -17.59 4.12 -20.00
N ILE A 202 -16.82 4.68 -19.07
CA ILE A 202 -17.06 6.00 -18.49
C ILE A 202 -15.76 6.78 -18.34
N ASN A 203 -15.87 8.08 -18.13
CA ASN A 203 -14.76 8.93 -17.73
C ASN A 203 -14.93 9.39 -16.26
N SER A 204 -13.97 10.11 -15.71
CA SER A 204 -13.99 10.59 -14.32
C SER A 204 -14.69 11.94 -14.13
N ASN A 205 -15.50 12.39 -15.08
CA ASN A 205 -16.19 13.68 -15.03
C ASN A 205 -17.32 13.70 -14.00
N SER A 206 -17.63 14.90 -13.47
CA SER A 206 -18.68 15.11 -12.47
C SER A 206 -20.07 14.66 -12.92
N SER A 207 -20.39 14.76 -14.22
CA SER A 207 -21.66 14.26 -14.77
C SER A 207 -21.87 12.76 -14.59
N GLN A 208 -20.80 11.99 -14.44
CA GLN A 208 -20.86 10.54 -14.18
C GLN A 208 -21.24 10.23 -12.73
N VAL A 209 -20.91 11.11 -11.78
CA VAL A 209 -21.26 10.94 -10.37
C VAL A 209 -22.76 10.82 -10.18
N ASP A 210 -23.55 11.71 -10.79
CA ASP A 210 -25.01 11.67 -10.70
C ASP A 210 -25.58 10.39 -11.32
N LYS A 211 -25.05 9.95 -12.45
CA LYS A 211 -25.42 8.68 -13.08
C LYS A 211 -25.16 7.47 -12.17
N ILE A 212 -23.98 7.43 -11.53
CA ILE A 212 -23.57 6.36 -10.64
C ILE A 212 -24.45 6.33 -9.39
N VAL A 213 -24.68 7.49 -8.76
CA VAL A 213 -25.49 7.58 -7.55
C VAL A 213 -26.96 7.25 -7.87
N ALA A 214 -27.50 7.71 -9.00
CA ALA A 214 -28.84 7.34 -9.45
C ALA A 214 -28.98 5.84 -9.68
N PHE A 215 -27.98 5.19 -10.30
CA PHE A 215 -27.96 3.74 -10.46
C PHE A 215 -27.98 3.03 -9.10
N LEU A 216 -27.13 3.43 -8.15
CA LEU A 216 -27.05 2.84 -6.81
C LEU A 216 -28.30 3.06 -5.97
N ASN A 217 -29.14 4.04 -6.28
CA ASN A 217 -30.43 4.21 -5.61
C ASN A 217 -31.42 3.06 -5.92
N SER A 218 -31.24 2.40 -7.06
CA SER A 218 -32.10 1.30 -7.52
C SER A 218 -31.40 -0.06 -7.48
N ASN A 219 -30.09 -0.11 -7.21
CA ASN A 219 -29.28 -1.33 -7.23
C ASN A 219 -28.31 -1.32 -6.05
N ASN A 220 -27.94 -2.52 -5.59
CA ASN A 220 -27.13 -2.67 -4.39
C ASN A 220 -25.64 -2.87 -4.67
N GLU A 221 -25.27 -3.27 -5.88
CA GLU A 221 -23.90 -3.65 -6.23
C GLU A 221 -23.41 -2.92 -7.48
N LEU A 222 -22.13 -2.53 -7.45
CA LEU A 222 -21.45 -1.91 -8.57
C LEU A 222 -19.96 -2.25 -8.57
N VAL A 223 -19.45 -2.61 -9.72
CA VAL A 223 -18.03 -2.93 -9.92
C VAL A 223 -17.38 -1.87 -10.80
N PHE A 224 -16.24 -1.35 -10.36
CA PHE A 224 -15.45 -0.38 -11.11
C PHE A 224 -14.06 -0.94 -11.44
N GLN A 225 -13.73 -0.97 -12.72
CA GLN A 225 -12.34 -1.11 -13.13
C GLN A 225 -11.76 0.26 -13.47
N GLY A 226 -10.64 0.57 -12.84
CA GLY A 226 -9.89 1.78 -13.13
C GLY A 226 -8.42 1.49 -13.39
N PRO A 227 -7.99 1.49 -14.65
CA PRO A 227 -6.58 1.45 -15.01
C PRO A 227 -5.76 2.56 -14.35
N PRO A 228 -4.41 2.48 -14.39
CA PRO A 228 -3.54 3.48 -13.79
C PRO A 228 -3.79 4.90 -14.31
N GLY A 229 -3.81 5.87 -13.38
CA GLY A 229 -3.96 7.29 -13.72
C GLY A 229 -5.34 7.73 -14.22
N THR A 230 -6.35 6.84 -14.21
CA THR A 230 -7.69 7.16 -14.75
C THR A 230 -8.60 7.93 -13.79
N GLY A 231 -8.08 8.39 -12.65
CA GLY A 231 -8.84 9.23 -11.72
C GLY A 231 -9.78 8.47 -10.79
N LYS A 232 -9.55 7.17 -10.51
CA LYS A 232 -10.34 6.36 -9.54
C LYS A 232 -10.61 7.10 -8.24
N THR A 233 -9.55 7.54 -7.56
CA THR A 233 -9.65 8.21 -6.25
C THR A 233 -10.37 9.54 -6.34
N HIS A 234 -10.23 10.27 -7.45
CA HIS A 234 -10.94 11.52 -7.68
C HIS A 234 -12.46 11.27 -7.84
N LEU A 235 -12.84 10.32 -8.69
CA LEU A 235 -14.24 9.93 -8.90
C LEU A 235 -14.86 9.40 -7.60
N MET A 236 -14.15 8.57 -6.87
CA MET A 236 -14.59 8.04 -5.58
C MET A 236 -14.84 9.17 -4.57
N ALA A 237 -13.92 10.14 -4.45
CA ALA A 237 -14.10 11.29 -3.56
C ALA A 237 -15.34 12.13 -3.93
N ALA A 238 -15.60 12.30 -5.22
CA ALA A 238 -16.78 13.01 -5.70
C ALA A 238 -18.08 12.24 -5.41
N ILE A 239 -18.09 10.90 -5.55
CA ILE A 239 -19.22 10.05 -5.16
C ILE A 239 -19.46 10.16 -3.65
N VAL A 240 -18.42 10.03 -2.82
CA VAL A 240 -18.51 10.18 -1.36
C VAL A 240 -19.08 11.54 -0.98
N ALA A 241 -18.57 12.63 -1.56
CA ALA A 241 -19.06 13.99 -1.31
C ALA A 241 -20.55 14.13 -1.64
N ARG A 242 -20.99 13.57 -2.78
CA ARG A 242 -22.40 13.55 -3.17
C ARG A 242 -23.27 12.79 -2.16
N LEU A 243 -22.85 11.60 -1.75
CA LEU A 243 -23.58 10.78 -0.78
C LEU A 243 -23.68 11.45 0.60
N ILE A 244 -22.60 12.10 1.07
CA ILE A 244 -22.62 12.88 2.33
C ILE A 244 -23.62 14.05 2.22
N THR A 245 -23.66 14.74 1.08
CA THR A 245 -24.62 15.82 0.82
C THR A 245 -26.07 15.32 0.88
N GLU A 246 -26.31 14.08 0.45
CA GLU A 246 -27.62 13.41 0.55
C GLU A 246 -27.88 12.81 1.94
N ASN A 247 -27.09 13.20 2.95
CA ASN A 247 -27.20 12.73 4.33
C ASN A 247 -27.05 11.20 4.49
N LYS A 248 -26.28 10.55 3.60
CA LYS A 248 -25.99 9.11 3.68
C LYS A 248 -24.79 8.85 4.60
N SER A 249 -24.80 7.69 5.24
CA SER A 249 -23.67 7.15 5.96
C SER A 249 -22.79 6.32 5.01
N VAL A 250 -21.49 6.66 4.94
CA VAL A 250 -20.56 6.04 3.99
C VAL A 250 -19.38 5.42 4.73
N LEU A 251 -19.03 4.18 4.41
CA LEU A 251 -17.74 3.58 4.74
C LEU A 251 -16.88 3.55 3.48
N VAL A 252 -15.65 4.06 3.56
CA VAL A 252 -14.62 3.76 2.57
C VAL A 252 -13.57 2.87 3.21
N THR A 253 -13.30 1.75 2.58
CA THR A 253 -12.28 0.81 3.03
C THR A 253 -11.23 0.55 1.95
N ALA A 254 -9.96 0.47 2.36
CA ALA A 254 -8.83 0.20 1.48
C ALA A 254 -7.79 -0.65 2.22
N LEU A 255 -6.82 -1.21 1.48
CA LEU A 255 -5.74 -1.99 2.09
C LEU A 255 -4.84 -1.13 2.98
N THR A 256 -4.55 0.11 2.55
CA THR A 256 -3.54 0.97 3.19
C THR A 256 -4.13 2.27 3.75
N ASN A 257 -3.56 2.74 4.86
CA ASN A 257 -3.87 4.06 5.42
C ASN A 257 -3.57 5.19 4.42
N ARG A 258 -2.52 5.01 3.62
CA ARG A 258 -2.12 5.98 2.60
C ARG A 258 -3.24 6.22 1.57
N ALA A 259 -3.86 5.17 1.04
CA ALA A 259 -4.98 5.30 0.09
C ALA A 259 -6.16 6.07 0.70
N LEU A 260 -6.48 5.80 1.97
CA LEU A 260 -7.54 6.49 2.71
C LEU A 260 -7.24 7.98 2.90
N ILE A 261 -6.01 8.33 3.24
CA ILE A 261 -5.59 9.74 3.39
C ILE A 261 -5.57 10.45 2.04
N GLU A 262 -5.07 9.79 0.99
CA GLU A 262 -5.10 10.35 -0.36
C GLU A 262 -6.53 10.68 -0.81
N LEU A 263 -7.50 9.82 -0.49
CA LEU A 263 -8.91 10.09 -0.73
C LEU A 263 -9.39 11.31 0.08
N ALA A 264 -9.11 11.33 1.39
CA ALA A 264 -9.55 12.40 2.27
C ALA A 264 -9.07 13.79 1.84
N GLN A 265 -7.88 13.86 1.22
CA GLN A 265 -7.26 15.10 0.75
C GLN A 265 -7.79 15.61 -0.60
N LYS A 266 -8.68 14.87 -1.30
CA LYS A 266 -9.25 15.34 -2.57
C LYS A 266 -10.11 16.57 -2.38
N ASP A 267 -10.11 17.44 -3.36
CA ASP A 267 -10.83 18.73 -3.32
C ASP A 267 -12.32 18.58 -2.98
N SER A 268 -12.96 17.55 -3.50
CA SER A 268 -14.37 17.23 -3.24
C SER A 268 -14.69 17.02 -1.74
N LEU A 269 -13.69 16.65 -0.93
CA LEU A 269 -13.88 16.38 0.50
C LEU A 269 -13.38 17.49 1.42
N LYS A 270 -12.74 18.54 0.91
CA LYS A 270 -12.16 19.63 1.72
C LYS A 270 -13.19 20.31 2.64
N GLU A 271 -14.36 20.60 2.13
CA GLU A 271 -15.42 21.23 2.94
C GLU A 271 -15.92 20.30 4.05
N PHE A 272 -16.05 19.00 3.75
CA PHE A 272 -16.47 17.99 4.72
C PHE A 272 -15.39 17.72 5.78
N LEU A 273 -14.12 17.88 5.46
CA LEU A 273 -13.03 17.90 6.46
C LEU A 273 -13.21 19.07 7.43
N ILE A 274 -13.46 20.29 6.93
CA ILE A 274 -13.69 21.47 7.77
C ILE A 274 -14.90 21.26 8.68
N GLN A 275 -15.97 20.63 8.18
CA GLN A 275 -17.17 20.27 8.93
C GLN A 275 -16.97 19.04 9.86
N LYS A 276 -15.77 18.45 9.91
CA LYS A 276 -15.45 17.25 10.69
C LYS A 276 -16.32 16.02 10.35
N LYS A 277 -16.78 15.94 9.12
CA LYS A 277 -17.58 14.83 8.60
C LYS A 277 -16.74 13.69 8.00
N VAL A 278 -15.43 13.88 7.87
CA VAL A 278 -14.48 12.85 7.43
C VAL A 278 -13.79 12.26 8.66
N LYS A 279 -14.10 11.02 8.95
CA LYS A 279 -13.63 10.27 10.13
C LYS A 279 -12.67 9.18 9.70
N LYS A 280 -11.68 8.87 10.50
CA LYS A 280 -10.74 7.78 10.19
C LYS A 280 -10.34 7.01 11.44
N THR A 281 -10.27 5.68 11.32
CA THR A 281 -9.72 4.81 12.36
C THR A 281 -8.19 4.86 12.36
N ASN A 282 -7.57 4.65 13.51
CA ASN A 282 -6.11 4.53 13.66
C ASN A 282 -5.33 5.66 12.97
N VAL A 283 -5.72 6.92 13.23
CA VAL A 283 -5.03 8.09 12.67
C VAL A 283 -3.67 8.22 13.33
N SER A 284 -2.61 8.35 12.52
CA SER A 284 -1.26 8.59 13.03
C SER A 284 -0.97 10.08 13.24
N ALA A 285 0.11 10.39 13.97
CA ALA A 285 0.48 11.77 14.30
C ALA A 285 0.78 12.61 13.05
N ASP A 286 1.44 12.03 12.06
CA ASP A 286 1.73 12.69 10.78
C ASP A 286 0.48 12.84 9.89
N GLU A 287 -0.46 11.92 9.95
CA GLU A 287 -1.74 12.03 9.26
C GLU A 287 -2.59 13.18 9.81
N LEU A 288 -2.60 13.41 11.13
CA LEU A 288 -3.28 14.57 11.74
C LEU A 288 -2.72 15.91 11.24
N ILE A 289 -1.42 15.95 10.97
CA ILE A 289 -0.76 17.18 10.47
C ILE A 289 -0.97 17.35 8.97
N SER A 290 -0.84 16.27 8.19
CA SER A 290 -0.94 16.31 6.73
C SER A 290 -2.38 16.42 6.24
N CYS A 291 -3.35 15.86 6.96
CA CYS A 291 -4.77 15.91 6.66
C CYS A 291 -5.52 16.67 7.76
N LYS A 292 -5.41 18.01 7.74
CA LYS A 292 -6.05 18.87 8.73
C LYS A 292 -7.55 18.62 8.82
N ASN A 293 -8.07 18.64 10.06
CA ASN A 293 -9.49 18.43 10.39
C ASN A 293 -10.02 16.99 10.15
N ILE A 294 -9.19 16.01 9.81
CA ILE A 294 -9.60 14.61 9.88
C ILE A 294 -9.99 14.28 11.32
N CYS A 295 -11.11 13.56 11.52
CA CYS A 295 -11.59 13.17 12.83
C CYS A 295 -11.11 11.77 13.20
N PRO A 296 -10.20 11.60 14.18
CA PRO A 296 -9.87 10.29 14.70
C PRO A 296 -11.09 9.62 15.34
N VAL A 297 -11.28 8.33 15.06
CA VAL A 297 -12.29 7.49 15.71
C VAL A 297 -11.68 6.15 16.12
N GLU A 298 -12.24 5.55 17.16
CA GLU A 298 -11.78 4.25 17.64
C GLU A 298 -12.07 3.14 16.64
N SER A 299 -11.13 2.22 16.45
CA SER A 299 -11.30 1.07 15.55
C SER A 299 -12.19 -0.02 16.14
N LYS A 300 -12.29 -0.10 17.47
CA LYS A 300 -13.09 -1.11 18.17
C LYS A 300 -14.60 -0.89 18.06
N GLN A 301 -15.04 0.33 17.76
CA GLN A 301 -16.44 0.70 17.62
C GLN A 301 -16.73 1.18 16.20
N ILE A 302 -17.86 0.74 15.66
CA ILE A 302 -18.32 1.25 14.38
C ILE A 302 -18.83 2.67 14.55
N THR A 303 -18.17 3.59 13.86
CA THR A 303 -18.66 4.96 13.77
C THR A 303 -19.41 5.14 12.46
N CYS A 304 -20.73 5.00 12.52
CA CYS A 304 -21.64 5.20 11.39
C CYS A 304 -22.57 6.37 11.70
N MET A 305 -22.46 7.46 10.94
CA MET A 305 -23.30 8.65 11.12
C MET A 305 -23.82 9.15 9.78
N PRO A 306 -25.13 9.46 9.67
CA PRO A 306 -25.68 10.09 8.47
C PRO A 306 -24.92 11.38 8.11
N GLY A 307 -24.73 11.62 6.83
CA GLY A 307 -24.03 12.79 6.32
C GLY A 307 -22.53 12.80 6.65
N SER A 308 -21.91 11.64 6.88
CA SER A 308 -20.48 11.52 7.12
C SER A 308 -19.85 10.29 6.44
N VAL A 309 -18.54 10.34 6.27
CA VAL A 309 -17.74 9.19 5.81
C VAL A 309 -16.82 8.71 6.91
N THR A 310 -16.73 7.39 7.06
CA THR A 310 -15.74 6.72 7.90
C THR A 310 -14.72 6.02 7.00
N LEU A 311 -13.45 6.29 7.21
CA LEU A 311 -12.32 5.70 6.48
C LEU A 311 -11.67 4.64 7.37
N SER A 312 -11.54 3.43 6.86
CA SER A 312 -11.01 2.30 7.64
C SER A 312 -10.29 1.30 6.75
N THR A 313 -9.23 0.65 7.25
CA THR A 313 -8.53 -0.38 6.49
C THR A 313 -9.34 -1.67 6.43
N PHE A 314 -9.00 -2.56 5.47
CA PHE A 314 -9.58 -3.91 5.37
C PHE A 314 -9.47 -4.67 6.69
N TYR A 315 -8.39 -4.47 7.43
CA TYR A 315 -8.15 -5.12 8.72
C TYR A 315 -9.25 -4.79 9.75
N ASN A 316 -9.51 -3.51 9.96
CA ASN A 316 -10.57 -3.07 10.88
C ASN A 316 -11.96 -3.39 10.34
N ALA A 317 -12.19 -3.16 9.03
CA ALA A 317 -13.47 -3.43 8.40
C ALA A 317 -13.85 -4.93 8.50
N SER A 318 -12.89 -5.85 8.40
CA SER A 318 -13.14 -7.28 8.59
C SER A 318 -13.63 -7.62 10.01
N GLY A 319 -13.09 -6.92 11.02
CA GLY A 319 -13.52 -7.04 12.42
C GLY A 319 -14.97 -6.59 12.62
N TRP A 320 -15.38 -5.52 11.95
CA TRP A 320 -16.76 -5.05 11.98
C TRP A 320 -17.71 -5.99 11.23
N ALA A 321 -17.29 -6.51 10.08
CA ALA A 321 -18.11 -7.36 9.23
C ALA A 321 -18.57 -8.67 9.92
N LYS A 322 -17.82 -9.18 10.89
CA LYS A 322 -18.17 -10.40 11.63
C LYS A 322 -19.30 -10.19 12.66
N ILE A 323 -19.54 -8.95 13.09
CA ILE A 323 -20.48 -8.65 14.19
C ILE A 323 -21.71 -7.85 13.75
N CYS A 324 -21.65 -7.13 12.65
CA CYS A 324 -22.67 -6.12 12.26
C CYS A 324 -23.51 -6.53 11.05
N TYR A 325 -23.51 -7.79 10.68
CA TYR A 325 -24.20 -8.28 9.48
C TYR A 325 -25.73 -8.15 9.53
N GLU A 326 -26.34 -8.18 10.70
CA GLU A 326 -27.81 -8.10 10.85
C GLU A 326 -28.34 -6.71 10.51
N GLU A 327 -27.58 -5.66 10.77
CA GLU A 327 -28.03 -4.26 10.63
C GLU A 327 -27.52 -3.60 9.35
N GLN A 328 -26.42 -4.08 8.76
CA GLN A 328 -25.71 -3.42 7.65
C GLN A 328 -25.61 -1.91 7.91
N PRO A 329 -24.75 -1.47 8.86
CA PRO A 329 -24.82 -0.15 9.49
C PRO A 329 -24.68 1.02 8.52
N PHE A 330 -23.92 0.84 7.42
CA PHE A 330 -23.70 1.90 6.44
C PHE A 330 -24.72 1.86 5.30
N ASP A 331 -25.16 3.02 4.83
CA ASP A 331 -25.98 3.09 3.61
C ASP A 331 -25.15 2.68 2.39
N TYR A 332 -23.84 3.04 2.39
CA TYR A 332 -22.91 2.72 1.30
C TYR A 332 -21.56 2.25 1.84
N VAL A 333 -21.01 1.23 1.22
CA VAL A 333 -19.61 0.80 1.39
C VAL A 333 -18.89 0.95 0.06
N ILE A 334 -17.76 1.64 0.05
CA ILE A 334 -16.89 1.77 -1.10
C ILE A 334 -15.56 1.10 -0.76
N MET A 335 -15.21 0.07 -1.50
CA MET A 335 -13.96 -0.65 -1.34
C MET A 335 -12.99 -0.22 -2.42
N ASP A 336 -11.94 0.51 -2.04
CA ASP A 336 -10.84 0.87 -2.93
C ASP A 336 -9.75 -0.20 -2.90
N GLU A 337 -8.94 -0.25 -3.96
CA GLU A 337 -7.90 -1.26 -4.14
C GLU A 337 -8.41 -2.71 -4.00
N ALA A 338 -9.66 -2.96 -4.43
CA ALA A 338 -10.31 -4.27 -4.30
C ALA A 338 -9.53 -5.41 -5.00
N SER A 339 -8.69 -5.10 -5.99
CA SER A 339 -7.77 -6.05 -6.61
C SER A 339 -6.75 -6.66 -5.63
N GLN A 340 -6.47 -5.98 -4.52
CA GLN A 340 -5.59 -6.48 -3.45
C GLN A 340 -6.34 -7.19 -2.32
N ALA A 341 -7.63 -7.47 -2.50
CA ALA A 341 -8.45 -8.13 -1.50
C ALA A 341 -8.67 -9.61 -1.80
N LEU A 342 -8.57 -10.44 -0.77
CA LEU A 342 -9.05 -11.81 -0.81
C LEU A 342 -10.57 -11.83 -1.06
N PHE A 343 -11.09 -12.86 -1.71
CA PHE A 343 -12.52 -12.95 -1.99
C PHE A 343 -13.38 -12.90 -0.71
N GLY A 344 -12.88 -13.47 0.40
CA GLY A 344 -13.53 -13.36 1.71
C GLY A 344 -13.72 -11.91 2.17
N MET A 345 -12.80 -10.98 1.85
CA MET A 345 -12.94 -9.56 2.17
C MET A 345 -13.92 -8.85 1.22
N ILE A 346 -13.92 -9.22 -0.06
CA ILE A 346 -14.94 -8.76 -1.02
C ILE A 346 -16.35 -9.06 -0.49
N ALA A 347 -16.54 -10.30 -0.01
CA ALA A 347 -17.81 -10.75 0.57
C ALA A 347 -18.12 -10.05 1.90
N ALA A 348 -17.12 -9.83 2.76
CA ALA A 348 -17.29 -9.18 4.05
C ALA A 348 -17.89 -7.77 3.94
N CYS A 349 -17.62 -7.05 2.85
CA CYS A 349 -18.22 -5.73 2.61
C CYS A 349 -19.74 -5.77 2.53
N LYS A 350 -20.36 -6.88 2.08
CA LYS A 350 -21.81 -7.05 2.04
C LYS A 350 -22.47 -7.00 3.43
N ASN A 351 -21.72 -7.36 4.48
CA ASN A 351 -22.23 -7.30 5.85
C ASN A 351 -22.22 -5.88 6.42
N LEU A 352 -21.46 -4.98 5.84
CA LEU A 352 -21.24 -3.63 6.38
C LEU A 352 -22.17 -2.59 5.79
N GLY A 353 -22.68 -2.78 4.58
CA GLY A 353 -23.50 -1.79 3.92
C GLY A 353 -24.58 -2.34 3.03
N LYS A 354 -25.64 -1.53 2.89
CA LYS A 354 -26.79 -1.85 2.05
C LYS A 354 -26.47 -1.79 0.56
N ARG A 355 -25.51 -0.94 0.19
CA ARG A 355 -25.05 -0.75 -1.19
C ARG A 355 -23.54 -0.77 -1.23
N ILE A 356 -22.97 -1.48 -2.20
CA ILE A 356 -21.54 -1.72 -2.28
C ILE A 356 -20.97 -1.27 -3.62
N ILE A 357 -19.83 -0.59 -3.58
CA ILE A 357 -19.00 -0.30 -4.76
C ILE A 357 -17.64 -0.95 -4.54
N TRP A 358 -17.27 -1.90 -5.38
CA TRP A 358 -15.92 -2.45 -5.44
C TRP A 358 -15.13 -1.77 -6.54
N ILE A 359 -14.00 -1.15 -6.19
CA ILE A 359 -13.12 -0.42 -7.12
C ILE A 359 -11.76 -1.11 -7.13
N GLY A 360 -11.33 -1.54 -8.31
CA GLY A 360 -10.07 -2.26 -8.47
C GLY A 360 -9.56 -2.23 -9.91
N ASP A 361 -8.57 -3.05 -10.17
CA ASP A 361 -8.05 -3.25 -11.52
C ASP A 361 -7.52 -4.68 -11.67
N GLN A 362 -8.17 -5.48 -12.51
CA GLN A 362 -7.81 -6.89 -12.77
C GLN A 362 -6.38 -7.08 -13.31
N ASN A 363 -5.82 -6.05 -13.93
CA ASN A 363 -4.49 -6.10 -14.53
C ASN A 363 -3.40 -5.49 -13.64
N GLN A 364 -3.74 -5.09 -12.41
CA GLN A 364 -2.78 -4.70 -11.37
C GLN A 364 -2.53 -5.84 -10.39
N MET A 365 -1.75 -5.57 -9.36
CA MET A 365 -1.30 -6.59 -8.42
C MET A 365 -2.43 -7.17 -7.60
N GLN A 366 -2.32 -8.45 -7.38
CA GLN A 366 -3.22 -9.28 -6.60
C GLN A 366 -2.76 -9.37 -5.13
N PRO A 367 -3.58 -9.91 -4.22
CA PRO A 367 -3.18 -10.11 -2.83
C PRO A 367 -1.89 -10.91 -2.72
N ILE A 368 -1.03 -10.51 -1.80
CA ILE A 368 0.16 -11.31 -1.45
C ILE A 368 -0.28 -12.43 -0.50
N ILE A 369 0.02 -13.65 -0.88
CA ILE A 369 -0.27 -14.87 -0.12
C ILE A 369 1.01 -15.69 0.06
N LEU A 370 1.10 -16.46 1.14
CA LEU A 370 2.25 -17.30 1.45
C LEU A 370 2.14 -18.72 0.88
N LEU A 371 0.93 -19.18 0.56
CA LEU A 371 0.74 -20.47 -0.09
C LEU A 371 1.44 -20.49 -1.46
N SER A 372 2.11 -21.60 -1.77
CA SER A 372 2.78 -21.75 -3.04
C SER A 372 1.79 -21.82 -4.21
N GLU A 373 2.21 -21.38 -5.39
CA GLU A 373 1.43 -21.46 -6.63
C GLU A 373 0.94 -22.89 -6.90
N GLU A 374 1.78 -23.91 -6.65
CA GLU A 374 1.40 -25.30 -6.75
C GLU A 374 0.21 -25.64 -5.82
N THR A 375 0.23 -25.14 -4.59
CA THR A 375 -0.87 -25.34 -3.62
C THR A 375 -2.15 -24.67 -4.09
N LEU A 376 -2.03 -23.47 -4.65
CA LEU A 376 -3.20 -22.73 -5.18
C LEU A 376 -3.84 -23.47 -6.37
N VAL A 377 -3.04 -23.90 -7.32
CA VAL A 377 -3.51 -24.62 -8.50
C VAL A 377 -4.09 -25.99 -8.11
N ARG A 378 -3.37 -26.77 -7.30
CA ARG A 378 -3.79 -28.11 -6.88
C ARG A 378 -5.14 -28.12 -6.12
N ASN A 379 -5.40 -27.08 -5.34
CA ASN A 379 -6.63 -26.98 -4.54
C ASN A 379 -7.67 -26.05 -5.17
N ASP A 380 -7.38 -25.49 -6.33
CA ASP A 380 -8.26 -24.54 -7.05
C ASP A 380 -8.59 -23.28 -6.21
N TYR A 381 -7.58 -22.77 -5.50
CA TYR A 381 -7.74 -21.60 -4.62
C TYR A 381 -7.52 -20.26 -5.32
N GLY A 382 -7.15 -20.24 -6.59
CA GLY A 382 -6.86 -19.02 -7.34
C GLY A 382 -8.00 -17.99 -7.31
N MET A 383 -9.24 -18.46 -7.41
CA MET A 383 -10.42 -17.58 -7.35
C MET A 383 -10.64 -17.00 -5.95
N LEU A 384 -10.25 -17.71 -4.88
CA LEU A 384 -10.41 -17.25 -3.50
C LEU A 384 -9.31 -16.25 -3.13
N ALA A 385 -8.13 -16.44 -3.70
CA ALA A 385 -7.01 -15.52 -3.55
C ALA A 385 -7.25 -14.20 -4.31
N ASN A 386 -7.79 -14.26 -5.54
CA ASN A 386 -7.96 -13.11 -6.42
C ASN A 386 -9.39 -12.58 -6.41
N GLY A 387 -9.78 -11.93 -5.30
CA GLY A 387 -11.17 -11.58 -5.02
C GLY A 387 -11.82 -10.71 -6.10
N PHE A 388 -11.17 -9.65 -6.54
CA PHE A 388 -11.74 -8.74 -7.54
C PHE A 388 -11.88 -9.37 -8.93
N GLN A 389 -10.87 -10.16 -9.36
CA GLN A 389 -10.94 -10.92 -10.59
C GLN A 389 -12.13 -11.89 -10.56
N THR A 390 -12.29 -12.60 -9.46
CA THR A 390 -13.40 -13.54 -9.27
C THR A 390 -14.75 -12.83 -9.29
N LEU A 391 -14.86 -11.66 -8.68
CA LEU A 391 -16.06 -10.84 -8.73
C LEU A 391 -16.46 -10.51 -10.19
N CYS A 392 -15.50 -10.09 -10.99
CA CYS A 392 -15.73 -9.76 -12.41
C CYS A 392 -16.06 -11.01 -13.26
N ASP A 393 -15.41 -12.14 -13.00
CA ASP A 393 -15.53 -13.35 -13.83
C ASP A 393 -16.78 -14.19 -13.50
N LYS A 394 -17.37 -14.04 -12.31
CA LYS A 394 -18.41 -14.94 -11.80
C LYS A 394 -19.75 -14.27 -11.56
N PHE A 395 -19.79 -12.93 -11.43
CA PHE A 395 -21.00 -12.22 -11.06
C PHE A 395 -21.38 -11.17 -12.11
N ASP A 396 -22.63 -11.22 -12.55
CA ASP A 396 -23.19 -10.28 -13.54
C ASP A 396 -23.64 -8.97 -12.86
N PHE A 397 -22.75 -8.37 -12.09
CA PHE A 397 -22.99 -7.05 -11.50
C PHE A 397 -22.77 -5.96 -12.53
N LYS A 398 -23.57 -4.88 -12.46
CA LYS A 398 -23.29 -3.71 -13.26
C LYS A 398 -21.86 -3.27 -13.07
N SER A 399 -21.16 -3.07 -14.18
CA SER A 399 -19.74 -2.73 -14.12
C SER A 399 -19.39 -1.56 -15.04
N TYR A 400 -18.47 -0.74 -14.58
CA TYR A 400 -17.90 0.38 -15.32
C TYR A 400 -16.38 0.24 -15.46
N ILE A 401 -15.85 0.75 -16.57
CA ILE A 401 -14.41 0.90 -16.79
C ILE A 401 -14.06 2.35 -17.14
N LEU A 402 -13.08 2.90 -16.41
CA LEU A 402 -12.48 4.19 -16.73
C LEU A 402 -11.48 4.02 -17.88
N THR A 403 -11.55 4.90 -18.88
CA THR A 403 -10.75 4.77 -20.11
C THR A 403 -9.85 5.96 -20.42
N GLU A 404 -9.90 7.01 -19.59
CA GLU A 404 -9.12 8.24 -19.79
C GLU A 404 -8.08 8.38 -18.68
N SER A 405 -6.78 8.39 -19.04
CA SER A 405 -5.68 8.58 -18.09
C SER A 405 -5.25 10.05 -18.05
N HIS A 406 -5.29 10.62 -16.85
CA HIS A 406 -4.79 11.98 -16.54
C HIS A 406 -3.30 11.97 -16.13
N ARG A 407 -2.71 10.79 -15.98
CA ARG A 407 -1.30 10.60 -15.57
C ARG A 407 -0.40 10.28 -16.75
N LEU A 408 -0.83 9.35 -17.58
CA LEU A 408 0.00 8.78 -18.62
C LEU A 408 0.00 9.67 -19.86
N LEU A 409 1.16 10.04 -20.34
CA LEU A 409 1.34 10.70 -21.64
C LEU A 409 0.99 9.76 -22.81
N PRO A 410 0.76 10.24 -24.02
CA PRO A 410 0.20 9.44 -25.12
C PRO A 410 0.91 8.11 -25.37
N ASN A 411 2.25 8.10 -25.44
CA ASN A 411 3.00 6.87 -25.69
C ASN A 411 2.94 5.89 -24.52
N ALA A 412 2.98 6.38 -23.27
CA ALA A 412 2.84 5.56 -22.08
C ALA A 412 1.42 4.99 -21.97
N ALA A 413 0.39 5.77 -22.30
CA ALA A 413 -0.99 5.29 -22.34
C ALA A 413 -1.19 4.21 -23.41
N SER A 414 -0.55 4.37 -24.59
CA SER A 414 -0.57 3.37 -25.66
C SER A 414 0.08 2.05 -25.20
N LEU A 415 1.24 2.12 -24.55
CA LEU A 415 1.90 0.93 -23.99
C LEU A 415 1.02 0.24 -22.93
N THR A 416 0.50 1.01 -21.97
CA THR A 416 -0.37 0.49 -20.92
C THR A 416 -1.64 -0.13 -21.48
N SER A 417 -2.18 0.40 -22.59
CA SER A 417 -3.36 -0.15 -23.28
C SER A 417 -3.19 -1.61 -23.73
N LEU A 418 -1.94 -2.08 -23.93
CA LEU A 418 -1.68 -3.49 -24.30
C LEU A 418 -2.13 -4.49 -23.22
N PHE A 419 -2.28 -4.05 -21.99
CA PHE A 419 -2.75 -4.89 -20.88
C PHE A 419 -4.28 -4.98 -20.80
N TYR A 420 -5.02 -4.11 -21.50
CA TYR A 420 -6.46 -3.95 -21.38
C TYR A 420 -7.19 -4.25 -22.70
N HIS A 421 -8.35 -4.89 -22.60
CA HIS A 421 -9.23 -5.08 -23.77
C HIS A 421 -9.80 -3.75 -24.29
N THR A 422 -9.96 -2.78 -23.41
CA THR A 422 -10.40 -1.42 -23.75
C THR A 422 -9.20 -0.49 -23.74
N PRO A 423 -8.88 0.17 -24.87
CA PRO A 423 -7.77 1.10 -24.94
C PRO A 423 -7.90 2.26 -23.94
N ILE A 424 -6.79 2.64 -23.32
CA ILE A 424 -6.69 3.79 -22.43
C ILE A 424 -6.24 4.99 -23.27
N LYS A 425 -7.01 6.08 -23.21
CA LYS A 425 -6.69 7.33 -23.88
C LYS A 425 -5.98 8.27 -22.92
N SER A 426 -4.88 8.88 -23.33
CA SER A 426 -4.28 9.97 -22.60
C SER A 426 -5.14 11.22 -22.71
N VAL A 427 -5.45 11.83 -21.56
CA VAL A 427 -6.02 13.16 -21.41
C VAL A 427 -5.16 14.00 -20.45
N ALA A 428 -3.90 13.62 -20.29
CA ALA A 428 -2.94 14.34 -19.47
C ALA A 428 -2.73 15.75 -20.04
N ASP A 429 -2.92 16.75 -19.19
CA ASP A 429 -2.79 18.17 -19.53
C ASP A 429 -1.50 18.74 -18.91
N PHE A 430 -0.36 18.15 -19.28
CA PHE A 430 0.95 18.67 -18.91
C PHE A 430 1.97 18.33 -20.00
N GLU A 431 2.93 19.24 -20.18
CA GLU A 431 4.06 19.01 -21.07
C GLU A 431 5.17 18.26 -20.32
N TYR A 432 5.68 17.21 -20.97
CA TYR A 432 6.80 16.46 -20.43
C TYR A 432 8.09 17.26 -20.61
N GLN A 433 8.74 17.66 -19.51
CA GLN A 433 9.87 18.57 -19.50
C GLN A 433 11.24 17.88 -19.66
N ILE A 434 11.29 16.64 -20.12
CA ILE A 434 12.55 15.95 -20.38
C ILE A 434 13.10 16.38 -21.73
N ASP A 435 14.30 16.96 -21.71
CA ASP A 435 15.03 17.27 -22.93
C ASP A 435 15.64 16.02 -23.54
N VAL A 436 14.88 15.39 -24.46
CA VAL A 436 15.29 14.17 -25.18
C VAL A 436 16.58 14.34 -26.00
N ASN A 437 16.98 15.57 -26.32
CA ASN A 437 18.24 15.82 -27.01
C ASN A 437 19.46 15.61 -26.08
N LYS A 438 19.24 15.69 -24.77
CA LYS A 438 20.27 15.43 -23.75
C LYS A 438 20.27 14.02 -23.23
N LEU A 439 19.15 13.29 -23.35
CA LEU A 439 18.98 11.93 -22.91
C LEU A 439 18.70 11.02 -24.10
N THR A 440 19.74 10.42 -24.66
CA THR A 440 19.68 9.65 -25.91
C THR A 440 18.74 8.44 -25.87
N PHE A 441 18.41 7.96 -24.69
CA PHE A 441 17.48 6.84 -24.46
C PHE A 441 16.03 7.32 -24.24
N ALA A 442 15.77 8.61 -24.05
CA ALA A 442 14.41 9.09 -23.77
C ALA A 442 13.59 9.23 -25.05
N THR A 443 12.28 8.98 -24.95
CA THR A 443 11.32 9.15 -26.05
C THR A 443 10.47 10.39 -25.84
N GLN A 444 10.12 11.09 -26.93
CA GLN A 444 9.20 12.23 -26.87
C GLN A 444 7.80 11.79 -26.44
N ASN A 445 7.06 12.69 -25.78
CA ASN A 445 5.67 12.47 -25.33
C ASN A 445 5.48 11.30 -24.37
N GLY A 446 6.50 11.01 -23.54
CA GLY A 446 6.52 9.83 -22.70
C GLY A 446 6.63 8.54 -23.52
N GLY A 447 6.91 7.43 -22.90
CA GLY A 447 7.02 6.16 -23.58
C GLY A 447 8.06 5.26 -22.94
N CYS A 448 8.29 4.12 -23.57
CA CYS A 448 9.21 3.11 -23.10
C CYS A 448 10.47 3.10 -23.97
N SER A 449 11.63 3.09 -23.32
CA SER A 449 12.92 2.80 -23.93
C SER A 449 13.47 1.51 -23.39
N LEU A 450 14.00 0.65 -24.25
CA LEU A 450 14.58 -0.62 -23.86
C LEU A 450 16.09 -0.56 -24.00
N ILE A 451 16.79 -0.73 -22.88
CA ILE A 451 18.24 -0.70 -22.80
C ILE A 451 18.75 -2.10 -22.49
N PHE A 452 19.54 -2.67 -23.39
CA PHE A 452 20.14 -3.96 -23.20
C PHE A 452 21.57 -3.82 -22.67
N THR A 453 21.92 -4.68 -21.71
CA THR A 453 23.27 -4.80 -21.18
C THR A 453 23.63 -6.28 -21.01
N GLU A 454 24.89 -6.62 -21.20
CA GLU A 454 25.37 -7.97 -20.95
C GLU A 454 25.41 -8.24 -19.44
N MET A 455 24.83 -9.35 -19.04
CA MET A 455 24.75 -9.78 -17.65
C MET A 455 25.11 -11.26 -17.52
N PRO A 456 25.86 -11.68 -16.49
CA PRO A 456 26.14 -13.08 -16.23
C PRO A 456 24.86 -13.92 -16.13
N ILE A 457 24.89 -15.11 -16.74
CA ILE A 457 23.74 -16.01 -16.73
C ILE A 457 23.51 -16.55 -15.31
N GLY A 458 22.25 -16.54 -14.86
CA GLY A 458 21.85 -17.08 -13.56
C GLY A 458 21.92 -16.08 -12.40
N GLU A 459 22.49 -14.91 -12.58
CA GLU A 459 22.54 -13.89 -11.54
C GLU A 459 21.29 -12.99 -11.55
N LYS A 460 20.74 -12.69 -10.36
CA LYS A 460 19.67 -11.73 -10.17
C LYS A 460 20.17 -10.30 -10.01
N ALA A 461 21.40 -10.14 -9.55
CA ALA A 461 22.01 -8.86 -9.27
C ALA A 461 23.52 -8.89 -9.63
N ASP A 462 23.86 -8.35 -10.77
CA ASP A 462 25.25 -8.09 -11.16
C ASP A 462 25.62 -6.64 -10.80
N ARG A 463 26.80 -6.47 -10.19
CA ARG A 463 27.23 -5.15 -9.71
C ARG A 463 27.53 -4.18 -10.85
N SER A 464 28.06 -4.66 -11.97
CA SER A 464 28.39 -3.80 -13.12
C SER A 464 27.13 -3.30 -13.80
N CYS A 465 26.14 -4.17 -14.00
CA CYS A 465 24.83 -3.81 -14.55
C CYS A 465 24.06 -2.87 -13.62
N CYS A 466 24.08 -3.12 -12.31
CA CYS A 466 23.47 -2.22 -11.33
C CYS A 466 24.19 -0.85 -11.32
N SER A 467 25.51 -0.82 -11.42
CA SER A 467 26.27 0.45 -11.52
C SER A 467 25.90 1.22 -12.79
N TYR A 468 25.77 0.53 -13.92
CA TYR A 468 25.32 1.15 -15.17
C TYR A 468 23.90 1.74 -15.07
N ALA A 469 22.97 1.03 -14.40
CA ALA A 469 21.65 1.59 -14.12
C ALA A 469 21.74 2.88 -13.27
N ILE A 470 22.68 2.95 -12.33
CA ILE A 470 22.94 4.17 -11.54
C ILE A 470 23.61 5.27 -12.37
N ASP A 471 24.42 4.93 -13.39
CA ASP A 471 24.97 5.89 -14.34
C ASP A 471 23.87 6.56 -15.17
N ILE A 472 22.87 5.80 -15.62
CA ILE A 472 21.68 6.33 -16.29
C ILE A 472 20.94 7.33 -15.38
N ILE A 473 20.76 6.99 -14.09
CA ILE A 473 20.14 7.91 -13.13
C ILE A 473 20.97 9.19 -12.97
N ALA A 474 22.30 9.06 -12.93
CA ALA A 474 23.19 10.23 -12.84
C ALA A 474 23.05 11.15 -14.05
N GLU A 475 22.94 10.58 -15.24
CA GLU A 475 22.71 11.34 -16.47
C GLU A 475 21.37 12.08 -16.41
N ILE A 476 20.29 11.40 -16.01
CA ILE A 476 18.97 12.03 -15.82
C ILE A 476 19.04 13.18 -14.83
N LEU A 477 19.62 12.96 -13.65
CA LEU A 477 19.72 13.98 -12.59
C LEU A 477 20.63 15.14 -12.95
N SER A 478 21.64 14.95 -13.81
CA SER A 478 22.49 16.02 -14.29
C SER A 478 21.74 17.03 -15.16
N CYS A 479 20.76 16.53 -15.92
CA CYS A 479 19.90 17.36 -16.78
C CYS A 479 18.65 17.87 -16.04
N HIS A 480 18.12 17.06 -15.14
CA HIS A 480 16.83 17.27 -14.45
C HIS A 480 16.92 16.97 -12.95
N PRO A 481 17.59 17.81 -12.14
CA PRO A 481 17.92 17.50 -10.73
C PRO A 481 16.70 17.39 -9.80
N LYS A 482 15.54 17.89 -10.20
CA LYS A 482 14.31 17.87 -9.39
C LYS A 482 13.31 16.77 -9.76
N ILE A 483 13.60 15.99 -10.80
CA ILE A 483 12.70 14.96 -11.29
C ILE A 483 12.61 13.78 -10.30
N TYR A 484 11.43 13.18 -10.18
CA TYR A 484 11.23 11.98 -9.37
C TYR A 484 11.49 10.73 -10.19
N ILE A 485 12.43 9.91 -9.73
CA ILE A 485 12.83 8.67 -10.41
C ILE A 485 12.50 7.47 -9.52
N SER A 486 11.81 6.48 -10.07
CA SER A 486 11.66 5.15 -9.45
C SER A 486 12.55 4.14 -10.17
N VAL A 487 13.35 3.39 -9.42
CA VAL A 487 14.17 2.29 -9.92
C VAL A 487 13.64 1.00 -9.32
N LEU A 488 13.04 0.19 -10.14
CA LEU A 488 12.27 -0.97 -9.70
C LEU A 488 12.89 -2.28 -10.15
N SER A 489 12.76 -3.30 -9.34
CA SER A 489 13.02 -4.69 -9.72
C SER A 489 12.09 -5.65 -8.99
N LYS A 490 11.88 -6.85 -9.53
CA LYS A 490 11.15 -7.94 -8.86
C LYS A 490 11.90 -8.46 -7.64
N PHE A 491 13.22 -8.49 -7.67
CA PHE A 491 14.01 -9.22 -6.69
C PHE A 491 14.64 -8.30 -5.64
N ARG A 492 14.44 -8.61 -4.36
CA ARG A 492 15.06 -7.88 -3.24
C ARG A 492 16.59 -7.84 -3.31
N THR A 493 17.23 -8.89 -3.81
CA THR A 493 18.69 -8.94 -4.01
C THR A 493 19.15 -7.88 -5.01
N THR A 494 18.43 -7.71 -6.12
CA THR A 494 18.68 -6.68 -7.12
C THR A 494 18.49 -5.28 -6.52
N VAL A 495 17.38 -5.07 -5.82
CA VAL A 495 17.09 -3.79 -5.14
C VAL A 495 18.20 -3.43 -4.15
N ARG A 496 18.69 -4.39 -3.35
CA ARG A 496 19.83 -4.17 -2.43
C ARG A 496 21.10 -3.74 -3.16
N MET A 497 21.43 -4.39 -4.26
CA MET A 497 22.62 -4.06 -5.05
C MET A 497 22.49 -2.65 -5.66
N LEU A 498 21.35 -2.34 -6.26
CA LEU A 498 21.04 -1.00 -6.81
C LEU A 498 21.16 0.09 -5.73
N GLN A 499 20.59 -0.14 -4.55
CA GLN A 499 20.70 0.78 -3.41
C GLN A 499 22.15 0.97 -2.97
N ASN A 500 22.94 -0.10 -2.88
CA ASN A 500 24.34 0.00 -2.51
C ASN A 500 25.13 0.81 -3.53
N CYS A 501 24.93 0.59 -4.82
CA CYS A 501 25.57 1.36 -5.89
C CYS A 501 25.13 2.83 -5.83
N PHE A 502 23.85 3.09 -5.61
CA PHE A 502 23.29 4.42 -5.49
C PHE A 502 23.85 5.21 -4.30
N VAL A 503 23.85 4.62 -3.12
CA VAL A 503 24.37 5.26 -1.90
C VAL A 503 25.89 5.51 -2.03
N SER A 504 26.63 4.60 -2.66
CA SER A 504 28.06 4.79 -2.90
C SER A 504 28.36 6.01 -3.77
N ARG A 505 27.46 6.33 -4.71
CA ARG A 505 27.64 7.45 -5.65
C ARG A 505 27.07 8.77 -5.15
N PHE A 506 25.87 8.76 -4.56
CA PHE A 506 25.11 9.97 -4.24
C PHE A 506 24.96 10.25 -2.75
N GLY A 507 25.29 9.29 -1.88
CA GLY A 507 25.10 9.37 -0.44
C GLY A 507 23.64 9.21 0.00
N GLY A 508 22.71 9.79 -0.72
CA GLY A 508 21.26 9.72 -0.51
C GLY A 508 20.56 10.90 -1.17
N LEU A 509 19.47 10.62 -1.89
CA LEU A 509 18.62 11.63 -2.50
C LEU A 509 17.16 11.24 -2.28
N ASN A 510 16.31 12.22 -1.96
CA ASN A 510 14.92 11.96 -1.64
C ASN A 510 14.01 11.87 -2.87
N ASN A 511 14.44 12.35 -4.03
CA ASN A 511 13.71 12.27 -5.29
C ASN A 511 14.03 11.01 -6.10
N VAL A 512 14.82 10.07 -5.56
CA VAL A 512 15.07 8.75 -6.16
C VAL A 512 14.58 7.67 -5.22
N LEU A 513 13.71 6.81 -5.71
CA LEU A 513 13.17 5.65 -5.01
C LEU A 513 13.72 4.38 -5.65
N ILE A 514 14.30 3.48 -4.87
CA ILE A 514 14.79 2.18 -5.33
C ILE A 514 14.08 1.10 -4.51
N ASP A 515 13.15 0.37 -5.11
CA ASP A 515 12.37 -0.65 -4.39
C ASP A 515 11.87 -1.77 -5.31
N THR A 516 11.15 -2.74 -4.73
CA THR A 516 10.42 -3.74 -5.52
C THR A 516 9.15 -3.15 -6.09
N VAL A 517 8.68 -3.72 -7.23
CA VAL A 517 7.46 -3.25 -7.90
C VAL A 517 6.26 -3.32 -6.98
N GLU A 518 6.18 -4.37 -6.17
CA GLU A 518 5.05 -4.61 -5.26
C GLU A 518 4.85 -3.50 -4.22
N ARG A 519 5.93 -2.82 -3.83
CA ARG A 519 5.86 -1.77 -2.81
C ARG A 519 5.51 -0.39 -3.34
N VAL A 520 5.58 -0.20 -4.66
CA VAL A 520 5.37 1.11 -5.28
C VAL A 520 4.00 1.25 -5.95
N GLN A 521 3.14 0.24 -5.86
CA GLN A 521 1.80 0.32 -6.43
C GLN A 521 1.05 1.58 -5.94
N GLY A 522 0.40 2.27 -6.86
CA GLY A 522 -0.29 3.54 -6.59
C GLY A 522 0.60 4.78 -6.48
N MET A 523 1.95 4.62 -6.47
CA MET A 523 2.86 5.77 -6.48
C MET A 523 2.95 6.39 -7.88
N THR A 524 3.36 7.66 -7.91
CA THR A 524 3.61 8.39 -9.16
C THR A 524 5.05 8.86 -9.19
N CYS A 525 5.72 8.68 -10.33
CA CYS A 525 7.05 9.22 -10.59
C CYS A 525 7.10 9.78 -12.02
N ASP A 526 8.11 10.58 -12.30
CA ASP A 526 8.28 11.15 -13.64
C ASP A 526 8.99 10.17 -14.57
N ILE A 527 9.96 9.42 -14.04
CA ILE A 527 10.66 8.36 -14.78
C ILE A 527 10.69 7.09 -13.93
N CYS A 528 10.31 5.96 -14.55
CA CYS A 528 10.50 4.64 -13.98
C CYS A 528 11.59 3.89 -14.77
N LEU A 529 12.60 3.41 -14.06
CA LEU A 529 13.61 2.49 -14.58
C LEU A 529 13.31 1.11 -14.03
N TYR A 530 12.86 0.19 -14.88
CA TYR A 530 12.59 -1.18 -14.47
C TYR A 530 13.75 -2.09 -14.82
N TYR A 531 14.47 -2.56 -13.80
CA TYR A 531 15.60 -3.48 -13.96
C TYR A 531 15.13 -4.93 -14.02
N ILE A 532 15.33 -5.56 -15.16
CA ILE A 532 14.96 -6.97 -15.43
C ILE A 532 16.24 -7.79 -15.54
N PRO A 533 16.54 -8.69 -14.58
CA PRO A 533 17.72 -9.56 -14.68
C PRO A 533 17.52 -10.65 -15.73
N ASN A 534 18.62 -11.20 -16.24
CA ASN A 534 18.56 -12.22 -17.28
C ASN A 534 18.26 -13.65 -16.72
N THR A 535 17.87 -13.74 -15.46
CA THR A 535 17.42 -14.98 -14.82
C THR A 535 15.99 -14.79 -14.30
N MET A 536 15.19 -15.85 -14.35
CA MET A 536 13.78 -15.80 -13.92
C MET A 536 13.00 -14.62 -14.55
N MET A 537 13.27 -14.33 -15.81
CA MET A 537 12.65 -13.21 -16.53
C MET A 537 11.11 -13.31 -16.55
N SER A 538 10.55 -14.53 -16.64
CA SER A 538 9.10 -14.75 -16.60
C SER A 538 8.45 -14.15 -15.34
N MET A 539 9.13 -14.20 -14.21
CA MET A 539 8.63 -13.59 -12.96
C MET A 539 8.69 -12.05 -12.99
N SER A 540 9.68 -11.46 -13.66
CA SER A 540 9.79 -10.01 -13.83
C SER A 540 8.82 -9.48 -14.89
N LEU A 541 8.48 -10.33 -15.88
CA LEU A 541 7.58 -10.00 -16.99
C LEU A 541 6.15 -10.49 -16.74
N GLU A 542 5.83 -10.92 -15.53
CA GLU A 542 4.45 -11.23 -15.17
C GLU A 542 3.55 -10.02 -15.44
N LYS A 543 2.40 -10.26 -16.06
CA LYS A 543 1.55 -9.22 -16.65
C LYS A 543 1.18 -8.11 -15.66
N SER A 544 0.72 -8.46 -14.47
CA SER A 544 0.28 -7.50 -13.46
C SER A 544 1.45 -6.68 -12.91
N LEU A 545 2.59 -7.33 -12.68
CA LEU A 545 3.81 -6.70 -12.20
C LEU A 545 4.37 -5.71 -13.23
N PHE A 546 4.47 -6.17 -14.49
CA PHE A 546 5.00 -5.34 -15.57
C PHE A 546 4.08 -4.13 -15.84
N ASN A 547 2.76 -4.32 -15.80
CA ASN A 547 1.79 -3.23 -15.90
C ASN A 547 2.02 -2.17 -14.80
N VAL A 548 2.17 -2.58 -13.53
CA VAL A 548 2.43 -1.64 -12.43
C VAL A 548 3.77 -0.92 -12.60
N ALA A 549 4.81 -1.63 -13.06
CA ALA A 549 6.14 -1.02 -13.27
C ALA A 549 6.17 0.01 -14.41
N THR A 550 5.29 -0.10 -15.40
CA THR A 550 5.29 0.74 -16.61
C THR A 550 4.16 1.77 -16.67
N SER A 551 3.32 1.86 -15.65
CA SER A 551 2.16 2.74 -15.55
C SER A 551 2.15 3.57 -14.23
#